data_817a3232543bcb8e36550a6ec053d935
#
_entry.id   817a3232543bcb8e36550a6ec053d935
#
_cell.length_a   1.000
_cell.length_b   1.000
_cell.length_c   1.000
_cell.angle_alpha   90.00
_cell.angle_beta   90.00
_cell.angle_gamma   90.00
#
_symmetry.space_group_name_H-M   'P 1'
#
loop_
_entity.id
_entity.type
_entity.pdbx_description
1 polymer ?
#
loop_
_entity_poly.entity_id
_entity_poly.type
_entity_poly.pdbx_seq_one_letter_code
_entity_poly.pdbx_strand_id
1 'polypeptide(L)'
;ALLILAVFVLVAMVVWMFSGLLFRTLANKLELEGAGVLGKRIRLPVTFTILVLGILESVAVLPIPSGGVFALSGVLLSATVFVWMVSIRRIVVTFIREKSNRRGAGTVLNRRTMPVALLVSQGVIYAVAVYFLFRSWGVDATAWLASAGILGVAIGFAAQNSLADVLAGVSILIDPPFQVGDFVRV
;
A
#
# COMPACT_ATOMS: atom_id res chain seq x y z
N ALA A 1 -10.11 4.70 -31.74
CA ALA A 1 -9.38 3.63 -31.01
C ALA A 1 -7.86 3.79 -31.14
N LEU A 2 -7.25 3.67 -32.34
CA LEU A 2 -5.80 3.73 -32.53
C LEU A 2 -5.18 5.06 -32.04
N LEU A 3 -5.81 6.19 -32.27
CA LEU A 3 -5.33 7.50 -31.84
C LEU A 3 -5.37 7.65 -30.32
N ILE A 4 -6.41 7.14 -29.66
CA ILE A 4 -6.52 7.10 -28.19
C ILE A 4 -5.40 6.24 -27.61
N LEU A 5 -5.20 5.05 -28.15
CA LEU A 5 -4.14 4.14 -27.71
C LEU A 5 -2.76 4.77 -27.88
N ALA A 6 -2.50 5.45 -29.02
CA ALA A 6 -1.24 6.15 -29.24
C ALA A 6 -1.00 7.26 -28.21
N VAL A 7 -2.03 8.04 -27.85
CA VAL A 7 -1.94 9.08 -26.81
C VAL A 7 -1.59 8.46 -25.44
N PHE A 8 -2.27 7.39 -25.05
CA PHE A 8 -1.97 6.73 -23.76
C PHE A 8 -0.58 6.10 -23.71
N VAL A 9 -0.11 5.52 -24.82
CA VAL A 9 1.27 5.01 -24.93
C VAL A 9 2.27 6.15 -24.81
N LEU A 10 2.01 7.28 -25.44
CA LEU A 10 2.85 8.47 -25.34
C LEU A 10 2.88 9.03 -23.92
N VAL A 11 1.71 9.13 -23.26
CA VAL A 11 1.61 9.54 -21.86
C VAL A 11 2.36 8.54 -20.94
N ALA A 12 2.20 7.25 -21.17
CA ALA A 12 2.92 6.22 -20.40
C ALA A 12 4.43 6.37 -20.57
N MET A 13 4.90 6.64 -21.78
CA MET A 13 6.32 6.87 -22.09
C MET A 13 6.85 8.15 -21.41
N VAL A 14 6.08 9.24 -21.44
CA VAL A 14 6.41 10.50 -20.75
C VAL A 14 6.47 10.29 -19.24
N VAL A 15 5.47 9.63 -18.63
CA VAL A 15 5.44 9.32 -17.21
C VAL A 15 6.60 8.39 -16.84
N TRP A 16 6.93 7.43 -17.70
CA TRP A 16 8.08 6.56 -17.50
C TRP A 16 9.40 7.32 -17.50
N MET A 17 9.57 8.28 -18.40
CA MET A 17 10.77 9.12 -18.50
C MET A 17 10.86 10.13 -17.35
N PHE A 18 9.76 10.83 -17.05
CA PHE A 18 9.68 11.84 -15.99
C PHE A 18 9.76 11.23 -14.58
N SER A 19 9.18 10.05 -14.35
CA SER A 19 9.28 9.38 -13.04
C SER A 19 10.73 9.12 -12.64
N GLY A 20 11.61 8.79 -13.60
CA GLY A 20 13.04 8.63 -13.35
C GLY A 20 13.75 9.90 -12.92
N LEU A 21 13.38 11.03 -13.50
CA LEU A 21 13.92 12.36 -13.16
C LEU A 21 13.34 12.87 -11.81
N LEU A 22 12.03 12.78 -11.64
CA LEU A 22 11.33 13.25 -10.43
C LEU A 22 11.80 12.50 -9.17
N PHE A 23 11.93 11.16 -9.27
CA PHE A 23 12.43 10.38 -8.14
C PHE A 23 13.91 10.61 -7.85
N ARG A 24 14.73 10.93 -8.85
CA ARG A 24 16.13 11.32 -8.62
C ARG A 24 16.23 12.68 -7.92
N THR A 25 15.44 13.67 -8.33
CA THR A 25 15.42 15.00 -7.71
C THR A 25 14.83 14.98 -6.30
N LEU A 26 13.76 14.19 -6.06
CA LEU A 26 13.19 14.01 -4.72
C LEU A 26 14.11 13.21 -3.79
N ALA A 27 14.79 12.19 -4.30
CA ALA A 27 15.76 11.42 -3.53
C ALA A 27 16.94 12.29 -3.05
N ASN A 28 17.42 13.19 -3.92
CA ASN A 28 18.50 14.11 -3.58
C ASN A 28 18.07 15.22 -2.61
N LYS A 29 16.80 15.67 -2.66
CA LYS A 29 16.29 16.74 -1.79
C LYS A 29 15.89 16.28 -0.39
N LEU A 30 15.47 15.02 -0.23
CA LEU A 30 14.90 14.51 1.01
C LEU A 30 15.86 13.62 1.81
N GLU A 31 17.10 13.43 1.35
CA GLU A 31 18.11 12.53 1.97
C GLU A 31 17.56 11.15 2.38
N LEU A 32 16.45 10.74 1.76
CA LEU A 32 15.82 9.45 2.01
C LEU A 32 16.64 8.37 1.29
N GLU A 33 17.52 7.70 2.02
CA GLU A 33 18.36 6.59 1.53
C GLU A 33 17.58 5.43 0.86
N GLY A 34 16.25 5.42 0.88
CA GLY A 34 15.37 4.47 0.21
C GLY A 34 14.61 5.00 -1.02
N ALA A 35 14.65 6.31 -1.30
CA ALA A 35 13.82 6.92 -2.35
C ALA A 35 14.10 6.40 -3.76
N GLY A 36 15.33 6.06 -4.08
CA GLY A 36 15.70 5.48 -5.37
C GLY A 36 15.14 4.07 -5.60
N VAL A 37 15.01 3.27 -4.54
CA VAL A 37 14.42 1.93 -4.58
C VAL A 37 12.90 2.04 -4.69
N LEU A 38 12.29 2.98 -3.97
CA LEU A 38 10.86 3.25 -3.99
C LEU A 38 10.40 3.68 -5.39
N GLY A 39 11.11 4.63 -6.00
CA GLY A 39 10.82 5.14 -7.33
C GLY A 39 10.85 4.07 -8.42
N LYS A 40 11.84 3.19 -8.39
CA LYS A 40 11.95 2.09 -9.34
C LYS A 40 10.79 1.09 -9.20
N ARG A 41 10.28 0.87 -7.99
CA ARG A 41 9.21 -0.11 -7.72
C ARG A 41 7.82 0.42 -8.02
N ILE A 42 7.58 1.72 -7.88
CA ILE A 42 6.29 2.36 -8.19
C ILE A 42 6.15 2.60 -9.70
N ARG A 43 7.24 2.78 -10.41
CA ARG A 43 7.25 3.06 -11.84
C ARG A 43 6.50 2.02 -12.67
N LEU A 44 6.74 0.74 -12.40
CA LEU A 44 6.12 -0.37 -13.13
C LEU A 44 4.59 -0.41 -12.97
N PRO A 45 4.01 -0.40 -11.74
CA PRO A 45 2.56 -0.40 -11.58
C PRO A 45 1.90 0.85 -12.18
N VAL A 46 2.49 2.03 -12.04
CA VAL A 46 1.94 3.27 -12.61
C VAL A 46 1.91 3.21 -14.13
N THR A 47 3.02 2.82 -14.76
CA THR A 47 3.06 2.70 -16.24
C THR A 47 2.08 1.64 -16.73
N PHE A 48 2.00 0.50 -16.04
CA PHE A 48 1.05 -0.56 -16.37
C PHE A 48 -0.41 -0.09 -16.25
N THR A 49 -0.76 0.65 -15.20
CA THR A 49 -2.10 1.23 -15.01
C THR A 49 -2.48 2.18 -16.17
N ILE A 50 -1.55 3.06 -16.58
CA ILE A 50 -1.79 3.99 -17.69
C ILE A 50 -2.04 3.24 -19.00
N LEU A 51 -1.25 2.19 -19.27
CA LEU A 51 -1.43 1.36 -20.46
C LEU A 51 -2.77 0.62 -20.43
N VAL A 52 -3.15 0.04 -19.30
CA VAL A 52 -4.44 -0.63 -19.13
C VAL A 52 -5.61 0.33 -19.34
N LEU A 53 -5.56 1.54 -18.77
CA LEU A 53 -6.58 2.57 -19.00
C LEU A 53 -6.67 2.94 -20.49
N GLY A 54 -5.55 3.11 -21.17
CA GLY A 54 -5.53 3.38 -22.61
C GLY A 54 -6.15 2.26 -23.44
N ILE A 55 -5.91 0.99 -23.07
CA ILE A 55 -6.54 -0.16 -23.74
C ILE A 55 -8.05 -0.16 -23.48
N LEU A 56 -8.50 0.06 -22.24
CA LEU A 56 -9.92 0.06 -21.89
C LEU A 56 -10.68 1.17 -22.64
N GLU A 57 -10.15 2.38 -22.66
CA GLU A 57 -10.72 3.50 -23.40
C GLU A 57 -10.74 3.24 -24.92
N SER A 58 -9.70 2.61 -25.45
CA SER A 58 -9.63 2.25 -26.87
C SER A 58 -10.66 1.20 -27.25
N VAL A 59 -10.89 0.21 -26.37
CA VAL A 59 -11.87 -0.85 -26.56
C VAL A 59 -13.30 -0.35 -26.43
N ALA A 60 -13.56 0.63 -25.56
CA ALA A 60 -14.88 1.24 -25.37
C ALA A 60 -15.42 1.92 -26.65
N VAL A 61 -14.53 2.37 -27.54
CA VAL A 61 -14.88 3.02 -28.83
C VAL A 61 -15.10 2.00 -29.96
N LEU A 62 -14.75 0.73 -29.75
CA LEU A 62 -14.92 -0.32 -30.75
C LEU A 62 -16.31 -0.98 -30.61
N PRO A 63 -16.98 -1.34 -31.72
CA PRO A 63 -18.26 -2.05 -31.70
C PRO A 63 -18.06 -3.53 -31.32
N ILE A 64 -17.63 -3.77 -30.07
CA ILE A 64 -17.41 -5.12 -29.54
C ILE A 64 -18.63 -5.51 -28.67
N PRO A 65 -19.08 -6.76 -28.70
CA PRO A 65 -20.14 -7.24 -27.83
C PRO A 65 -19.83 -6.95 -26.34
N SER A 66 -20.83 -6.48 -25.59
CA SER A 66 -20.68 -6.05 -24.18
C SER A 66 -20.04 -7.11 -23.28
N GLY A 67 -20.33 -8.41 -23.52
CA GLY A 67 -19.72 -9.50 -22.79
C GLY A 67 -18.19 -9.62 -23.00
N GLY A 68 -17.72 -9.36 -24.23
CA GLY A 68 -16.28 -9.34 -24.52
C GLY A 68 -15.54 -8.18 -23.84
N VAL A 69 -16.14 -7.00 -23.86
CA VAL A 69 -15.60 -5.81 -23.19
C VAL A 69 -15.54 -6.04 -21.68
N PHE A 70 -16.60 -6.61 -21.08
CA PHE A 70 -16.64 -6.93 -19.66
C PHE A 70 -15.55 -7.94 -19.26
N ALA A 71 -15.41 -9.05 -19.98
CA ALA A 71 -14.37 -10.04 -19.67
C ALA A 71 -12.96 -9.47 -19.81
N LEU A 72 -12.71 -8.70 -20.88
CA LEU A 72 -11.40 -8.07 -21.10
C LEU A 72 -11.09 -7.05 -20.00
N SER A 73 -12.06 -6.20 -19.63
CA SER A 73 -11.87 -5.23 -18.55
C SER A 73 -11.61 -5.92 -17.21
N GLY A 74 -12.35 -6.97 -16.87
CA GLY A 74 -12.14 -7.76 -15.66
C GLY A 74 -10.73 -8.35 -15.59
N VAL A 75 -10.23 -8.94 -16.68
CA VAL A 75 -8.88 -9.51 -16.75
C VAL A 75 -7.80 -8.42 -16.62
N LEU A 76 -7.92 -7.32 -17.36
CA LEU A 76 -6.93 -6.22 -17.33
C LEU A 76 -6.88 -5.52 -15.97
N LEU A 77 -8.04 -5.27 -15.36
CA LEU A 77 -8.12 -4.70 -14.01
C LEU A 77 -7.56 -5.67 -12.97
N SER A 78 -7.85 -6.96 -13.07
CA SER A 78 -7.27 -7.99 -12.18
C SER A 78 -5.75 -8.04 -12.29
N ALA A 79 -5.20 -7.97 -13.51
CA ALA A 79 -3.77 -7.88 -13.73
C ALA A 79 -3.17 -6.63 -13.09
N THR A 80 -3.87 -5.49 -13.18
CA THR A 80 -3.46 -4.24 -12.55
C THR A 80 -3.42 -4.36 -11.02
N VAL A 81 -4.46 -4.95 -10.41
CA VAL A 81 -4.50 -5.22 -8.97
C VAL A 81 -3.32 -6.11 -8.56
N PHE A 82 -3.02 -7.15 -9.33
CA PHE A 82 -1.91 -8.05 -9.05
C PHE A 82 -0.55 -7.35 -9.11
N VAL A 83 -0.32 -6.51 -10.12
CA VAL A 83 0.92 -5.72 -10.26
C VAL A 83 1.09 -4.75 -9.09
N TRP A 84 0.02 -4.08 -8.66
CA TRP A 84 0.04 -3.21 -7.50
C TRP A 84 0.29 -3.98 -6.21
N MET A 85 -0.40 -5.09 -6.00
CA MET A 85 -0.23 -5.96 -4.82
C MET A 85 1.23 -6.41 -4.67
N VAL A 86 1.84 -6.92 -5.74
CA VAL A 86 3.25 -7.36 -5.71
C VAL A 86 4.20 -6.19 -5.44
N SER A 87 3.94 -5.03 -6.04
CA SER A 87 4.77 -3.84 -5.88
C SER A 87 4.70 -3.29 -4.45
N ILE A 88 3.50 -3.12 -3.90
CA ILE A 88 3.28 -2.65 -2.53
C ILE A 88 3.91 -3.63 -1.53
N ARG A 89 3.65 -4.95 -1.71
CA ARG A 89 4.26 -5.97 -0.86
C ARG A 89 5.79 -5.87 -0.85
N ARG A 90 6.42 -5.73 -2.02
CA ARG A 90 7.89 -5.59 -2.12
C ARG A 90 8.40 -4.33 -1.42
N ILE A 91 7.68 -3.21 -1.53
CA ILE A 91 8.02 -1.96 -0.87
C ILE A 91 7.95 -2.14 0.64
N VAL A 92 6.82 -2.63 1.16
CA VAL A 92 6.58 -2.81 2.59
C VAL A 92 7.59 -3.78 3.21
N VAL A 93 7.83 -4.94 2.57
CA VAL A 93 8.82 -5.93 3.05
C VAL A 93 10.22 -5.33 3.10
N THR A 94 10.63 -4.57 2.08
CA THR A 94 11.96 -3.94 2.07
C THR A 94 12.08 -2.90 3.17
N PHE A 95 11.05 -2.05 3.34
CA PHE A 95 11.03 -1.02 4.36
C PHE A 95 11.10 -1.59 5.78
N ILE A 96 10.30 -2.63 6.07
CA ILE A 96 10.31 -3.32 7.37
C ILE A 96 11.69 -3.94 7.64
N ARG A 97 12.27 -4.64 6.67
CA ARG A 97 13.60 -5.27 6.79
C ARG A 97 14.71 -4.27 7.02
N GLU A 98 14.71 -3.19 6.24
CA GLU A 98 15.73 -2.15 6.35
C GLU A 98 15.67 -1.45 7.72
N LYS A 99 14.46 -1.11 8.17
CA LYS A 99 14.25 -0.47 9.46
C LYS A 99 14.59 -1.38 10.64
N SER A 100 14.34 -2.69 10.51
CA SER A 100 14.71 -3.70 11.52
C SER A 100 16.23 -3.91 11.62
N ASN A 101 16.98 -3.73 10.52
CA ASN A 101 18.43 -3.93 10.53
C ASN A 101 19.21 -2.71 11.02
N ARG A 102 18.68 -1.49 10.84
CA ARG A 102 19.38 -0.24 11.20
C ARG A 102 19.21 0.17 12.67
N ARG A 103 18.22 -0.34 13.39
CA ARG A 103 17.90 0.06 14.76
C ARG A 103 18.24 -1.03 15.74
N GLY A 104 19.14 -0.67 16.71
CA GLY A 104 19.55 -1.54 17.81
C GLY A 104 18.38 -1.92 18.75
N ALA A 105 18.68 -2.66 19.79
CA ALA A 105 17.78 -3.42 20.67
C ALA A 105 16.62 -2.63 21.36
N GLY A 106 16.47 -1.33 21.16
CA GLY A 106 15.49 -0.49 21.86
C GLY A 106 14.25 -0.07 21.04
N THR A 107 14.06 -0.55 19.81
CA THR A 107 12.93 -0.12 18.98
C THR A 107 11.86 -1.19 18.81
N VAL A 108 10.58 -0.77 18.70
CA VAL A 108 9.41 -1.64 18.50
C VAL A 108 9.58 -2.55 17.28
N LEU A 109 10.30 -2.11 16.22
CA LEU A 109 10.69 -2.93 15.07
C LEU A 109 12.06 -3.58 15.31
N ASN A 110 12.08 -4.67 16.06
CA ASN A 110 13.27 -5.46 16.30
C ASN A 110 13.18 -6.78 15.50
N ARG A 111 14.28 -7.52 15.38
CA ARG A 111 14.32 -8.86 14.74
C ARG A 111 13.24 -9.81 15.26
N ARG A 112 12.82 -9.67 16.52
CA ARG A 112 11.77 -10.49 17.14
C ARG A 112 10.35 -10.13 16.68
N THR A 113 10.06 -8.84 16.46
CA THR A 113 8.73 -8.35 16.06
C THR A 113 8.55 -8.27 14.55
N MET A 114 9.64 -8.33 13.79
CA MET A 114 9.63 -8.29 12.33
C MET A 114 8.70 -9.33 11.67
N PRO A 115 8.66 -10.61 12.07
CA PRO A 115 7.77 -11.60 11.45
C PRO A 115 6.29 -11.23 11.62
N VAL A 116 5.92 -10.70 12.79
CA VAL A 116 4.53 -10.26 13.07
C VAL A 116 4.17 -9.05 12.21
N ALA A 117 5.06 -8.05 12.12
CA ALA A 117 4.85 -6.89 11.27
C ALA A 117 4.69 -7.26 9.78
N LEU A 118 5.47 -8.23 9.30
CA LEU A 118 5.34 -8.76 7.94
C LEU A 118 4.02 -9.52 7.74
N LEU A 119 3.61 -10.35 8.68
CA LEU A 119 2.36 -11.11 8.61
C LEU A 119 1.16 -10.17 8.56
N VAL A 120 1.08 -9.20 9.47
CA VAL A 120 -0.02 -8.22 9.51
C VAL A 120 -0.06 -7.38 8.23
N SER A 121 1.09 -6.83 7.80
CA SER A 121 1.13 -6.01 6.60
C SER A 121 0.74 -6.79 5.33
N GLN A 122 1.16 -8.04 5.21
CA GLN A 122 0.79 -8.90 4.09
C GLN A 122 -0.70 -9.25 4.13
N GLY A 123 -1.24 -9.56 5.31
CA GLY A 123 -2.68 -9.81 5.49
C GLY A 123 -3.53 -8.64 5.00
N VAL A 124 -3.18 -7.41 5.40
CA VAL A 124 -3.87 -6.20 4.93
C VAL A 124 -3.74 -6.03 3.42
N ILE A 125 -2.55 -6.20 2.84
CA ILE A 125 -2.32 -6.05 1.40
C ILE A 125 -3.19 -7.06 0.62
N TYR A 126 -3.25 -8.32 1.06
CA TYR A 126 -4.07 -9.33 0.41
C TYR A 126 -5.57 -9.06 0.56
N ALA A 127 -6.03 -8.63 1.73
CA ALA A 127 -7.43 -8.27 1.95
C ALA A 127 -7.88 -7.14 1.02
N VAL A 128 -7.05 -6.11 0.87
CA VAL A 128 -7.32 -4.99 -0.06
C VAL A 128 -7.28 -5.45 -1.51
N ALA A 129 -6.34 -6.33 -1.89
CA ALA A 129 -6.28 -6.87 -3.24
C ALA A 129 -7.53 -7.69 -3.60
N VAL A 130 -8.03 -8.53 -2.69
CA VAL A 130 -9.27 -9.31 -2.88
C VAL A 130 -10.47 -8.38 -3.07
N TYR A 131 -10.57 -7.30 -2.28
CA TYR A 131 -11.62 -6.30 -2.46
C TYR A 131 -11.61 -5.71 -3.89
N PHE A 132 -10.45 -5.28 -4.39
CA PHE A 132 -10.34 -4.73 -5.74
C PHE A 132 -10.58 -5.79 -6.83
N LEU A 133 -10.23 -7.06 -6.58
CA LEU A 133 -10.58 -8.16 -7.48
C LEU A 133 -12.09 -8.33 -7.62
N PHE A 134 -12.86 -8.33 -6.53
CA PHE A 134 -14.32 -8.37 -6.60
C PHE A 134 -14.87 -7.18 -7.42
N ARG A 135 -14.36 -5.98 -7.16
CA ARG A 135 -14.76 -4.77 -7.90
C ARG A 135 -14.43 -4.86 -9.40
N SER A 136 -13.31 -5.47 -9.78
CA SER A 136 -12.92 -5.61 -11.20
C SER A 136 -13.86 -6.53 -11.99
N TRP A 137 -14.57 -7.43 -11.33
CA TRP A 137 -15.57 -8.34 -11.92
C TRP A 137 -17.00 -7.90 -11.66
N GLY A 138 -17.23 -6.67 -11.22
CA GLY A 138 -18.57 -6.17 -10.92
C GLY A 138 -19.25 -6.87 -9.73
N VAL A 139 -18.52 -7.66 -8.95
CA VAL A 139 -19.05 -8.37 -7.78
C VAL A 139 -19.23 -7.38 -6.64
N ASP A 140 -20.39 -7.45 -5.97
CA ASP A 140 -20.63 -6.64 -4.77
C ASP A 140 -19.71 -7.11 -3.62
N ALA A 141 -18.83 -6.20 -3.21
CA ALA A 141 -17.86 -6.45 -2.15
C ALA A 141 -18.36 -6.02 -0.75
N THR A 142 -19.64 -5.68 -0.62
CA THR A 142 -20.22 -5.20 0.66
C THR A 142 -20.09 -6.25 1.75
N ALA A 143 -20.40 -7.52 1.45
CA ALA A 143 -20.27 -8.61 2.42
C ALA A 143 -18.80 -8.83 2.85
N TRP A 144 -17.84 -8.65 1.93
CA TRP A 144 -16.42 -8.69 2.23
C TRP A 144 -16.01 -7.57 3.18
N LEU A 145 -16.45 -6.34 2.92
CA LEU A 145 -16.18 -5.19 3.79
C LEU A 145 -16.82 -5.34 5.17
N ALA A 146 -18.06 -5.83 5.23
CA ALA A 146 -18.74 -6.11 6.50
C ALA A 146 -17.97 -7.14 7.33
N SER A 147 -17.55 -8.24 6.71
CA SER A 147 -16.74 -9.28 7.37
C SER A 147 -15.40 -8.74 7.86
N ALA A 148 -14.71 -7.93 7.03
CA ALA A 148 -13.47 -7.28 7.42
C ALA A 148 -13.67 -6.28 8.58
N GLY A 149 -14.82 -5.58 8.60
CA GLY A 149 -15.21 -4.69 9.69
C GLY A 149 -15.40 -5.44 11.01
N ILE A 150 -16.11 -6.56 11.00
CA ILE A 150 -16.32 -7.43 12.18
C ILE A 150 -14.96 -7.96 12.70
N LEU A 151 -14.10 -8.43 11.81
CA LEU A 151 -12.75 -8.85 12.18
C LEU A 151 -11.93 -7.69 12.77
N GLY A 152 -12.06 -6.48 12.23
CA GLY A 152 -11.41 -5.28 12.76
C GLY A 152 -11.86 -4.96 14.19
N VAL A 153 -13.15 -5.06 14.47
CA VAL A 153 -13.71 -4.89 15.81
C VAL A 153 -13.18 -5.97 16.78
N ALA A 154 -13.17 -7.24 16.36
CA ALA A 154 -12.65 -8.33 17.17
C ALA A 154 -11.14 -8.13 17.50
N ILE A 155 -10.33 -7.74 16.52
CA ILE A 155 -8.91 -7.41 16.72
C ILE A 155 -8.77 -6.18 17.63
N GLY A 156 -9.63 -5.16 17.46
CA GLY A 156 -9.66 -3.96 18.31
C GLY A 156 -9.90 -4.30 19.78
N PHE A 157 -10.87 -5.13 20.08
CA PHE A 157 -11.12 -5.61 21.44
C PHE A 157 -9.95 -6.44 21.99
N ALA A 158 -9.36 -7.30 21.19
CA ALA A 158 -8.18 -8.08 21.60
C ALA A 158 -6.96 -7.19 21.91
N ALA A 159 -6.82 -6.06 21.23
CA ALA A 159 -5.72 -5.12 21.40
C ALA A 159 -6.01 -3.99 22.42
N GLN A 160 -7.21 -3.91 22.98
CA GLN A 160 -7.68 -2.78 23.79
C GLN A 160 -6.75 -2.46 24.95
N ASN A 161 -6.33 -3.44 25.73
CA ASN A 161 -5.46 -3.22 26.88
C ASN A 161 -4.07 -2.71 26.45
N SER A 162 -3.50 -3.28 25.39
CA SER A 162 -2.22 -2.82 24.86
C SER A 162 -2.27 -1.37 24.37
N LEU A 163 -3.39 -0.97 23.76
CA LEU A 163 -3.61 0.38 23.33
C LEU A 163 -3.77 1.33 24.52
N ALA A 164 -4.49 0.92 25.57
CA ALA A 164 -4.63 1.66 26.81
C ALA A 164 -3.27 1.90 27.48
N ASP A 165 -2.40 0.87 27.55
CA ASP A 165 -1.06 0.99 28.10
C ASP A 165 -0.19 1.98 27.30
N VAL A 166 -0.27 1.95 25.98
CA VAL A 166 0.44 2.89 25.10
C VAL A 166 -0.05 4.33 25.35
N LEU A 167 -1.36 4.54 25.43
CA LEU A 167 -1.94 5.85 25.70
C LEU A 167 -1.57 6.38 27.09
N ALA A 168 -1.59 5.51 28.10
CA ALA A 168 -1.13 5.85 29.45
C ALA A 168 0.35 6.28 29.45
N GLY A 169 1.21 5.52 28.74
CA GLY A 169 2.62 5.87 28.59
C GLY A 169 2.83 7.22 27.90
N VAL A 170 2.08 7.50 26.84
CA VAL A 170 2.11 8.80 26.14
C VAL A 170 1.62 9.92 27.06
N SER A 171 0.55 9.70 27.83
CA SER A 171 0.01 10.68 28.78
C SER A 171 1.05 11.06 29.85
N ILE A 172 1.76 10.08 30.39
CA ILE A 172 2.83 10.32 31.38
C ILE A 172 4.01 11.11 30.75
N LEU A 173 4.28 10.92 29.47
CA LEU A 173 5.33 11.68 28.77
C LEU A 173 4.94 13.14 28.50
N ILE A 174 3.66 13.39 28.26
CA ILE A 174 3.14 14.75 27.98
C ILE A 174 2.93 15.53 29.28
N ASP A 175 2.38 14.87 30.29
CA ASP A 175 2.08 15.48 31.59
C ASP A 175 2.60 14.55 32.70
N PRO A 176 3.91 14.65 33.05
CA PRO A 176 4.53 13.78 34.02
C PRO A 176 3.97 14.10 35.44
N PRO A 177 3.32 13.11 36.10
CA PRO A 177 2.72 13.29 37.42
C PRO A 177 3.76 13.49 38.55
N PHE A 178 5.04 13.19 38.28
CA PHE A 178 6.17 13.42 39.21
C PHE A 178 7.45 13.61 38.39
N GLN A 179 8.40 14.34 38.93
CA GLN A 179 9.70 14.64 38.32
C GLN A 179 10.83 14.02 39.13
N VAL A 180 12.02 13.90 38.50
CA VAL A 180 13.22 13.39 39.19
C VAL A 180 13.56 14.34 40.36
N GLY A 181 13.48 13.82 41.58
CA GLY A 181 13.66 14.61 42.82
C GLY A 181 12.41 14.75 43.68
N ASP A 182 11.23 14.39 43.17
CA ASP A 182 10.00 14.44 43.95
C ASP A 182 9.90 13.28 44.94
N PHE A 183 9.40 13.61 46.14
CA PHE A 183 9.08 12.59 47.15
C PHE A 183 7.75 11.91 46.81
N VAL A 184 7.81 10.65 46.43
CA VAL A 184 6.63 9.85 46.07
C VAL A 184 6.29 8.93 47.24
N ARG A 185 5.05 9.00 47.76
CA ARG A 185 4.52 8.06 48.73
C ARG A 185 3.75 6.98 48.01
N VAL A 186 4.21 5.73 48.10
CA VAL A 186 3.53 4.54 47.52
C VAL A 186 2.51 4.03 48.52
#